data_9acfa9d91654ae79b19f2c163d51ec66
#
_entry.id   9acfa9d91654ae79b19f2c163d51ec66
#
_cell.length_a   1.000
_cell.length_b   1.000
_cell.length_c   1.000
_cell.angle_alpha   90.00
_cell.angle_beta   90.00
_cell.angle_gamma   90.00
#
_symmetry.space_group_name_H-M   'P 1'
#
loop_
_entity.id
_entity.type
_entity.pdbx_description
1 polymer ?
#
loop_
_entity_poly.entity_id
_entity_poly.type
_entity_poly.pdbx_seq_one_letter_code
_entity_poly.pdbx_strand_id
1 'polypeptide(L)'
;IWQGDITRLEVDAIVNAANSMMLGCFLPMHTCIDNQIHTFAGIQLRQECNEKMDQLRARYGHDYEQATAIPMLTDAYNLPAKKVIHIVGPIVGNKLTLELEKNLEDCYTNTLDMCLENGLKSVAFCCISTGVFHFPNKRAAEIAVNTVGKWSLKHPNSMDRIVFNVFKDEDKKYYEELLR
;
A
#
# COMPACT_ATOMS: atom_id res chain seq x y z
N ILE A 1 4.47 -12.03 -9.28
CA ILE A 1 3.12 -12.18 -8.70
C ILE A 1 3.19 -13.22 -7.59
N TRP A 2 2.54 -12.95 -6.48
CA TRP A 2 2.36 -13.93 -5.41
C TRP A 2 0.91 -13.90 -4.92
N GLN A 3 0.23 -15.05 -4.92
CA GLN A 3 -1.15 -15.16 -4.47
C GLN A 3 -1.19 -15.71 -3.05
N GLY A 4 -1.75 -14.94 -2.13
CA GLY A 4 -1.89 -15.34 -0.74
C GLY A 4 -1.99 -14.17 0.23
N ASP A 5 -1.74 -14.45 1.49
CA ASP A 5 -1.83 -13.50 2.60
C ASP A 5 -0.52 -12.70 2.74
N ILE A 6 -0.54 -11.43 2.36
CA ILE A 6 0.62 -10.52 2.39
C ILE A 6 1.30 -10.46 3.77
N THR A 7 0.56 -10.72 4.86
CA THR A 7 1.09 -10.69 6.22
C THR A 7 2.09 -11.81 6.51
N ARG A 8 2.24 -12.76 5.60
CA ARG A 8 3.17 -13.90 5.70
C ARG A 8 4.46 -13.73 4.88
N LEU A 9 4.59 -12.63 4.15
CA LEU A 9 5.74 -12.41 3.27
C LEU A 9 6.95 -11.90 4.05
N GLU A 10 8.07 -12.59 3.88
CA GLU A 10 9.40 -12.13 4.33
C GLU A 10 10.02 -11.23 3.26
N VAL A 11 9.77 -9.94 3.41
CA VAL A 11 10.28 -8.86 2.54
C VAL A 11 10.72 -7.68 3.40
N ASP A 12 11.45 -6.74 2.83
CA ASP A 12 11.83 -5.55 3.60
C ASP A 12 10.63 -4.69 3.95
N ALA A 13 9.64 -4.57 3.05
CA ALA A 13 8.39 -3.87 3.35
C ALA A 13 7.18 -4.56 2.72
N ILE A 14 6.06 -4.54 3.42
CA ILE A 14 4.73 -4.76 2.85
C ILE A 14 3.96 -3.44 2.80
N VAL A 15 3.07 -3.31 1.82
CA VAL A 15 2.24 -2.13 1.65
C VAL A 15 0.85 -2.37 2.22
N ASN A 16 0.42 -1.47 3.09
CA ASN A 16 -0.92 -1.45 3.66
C ASN A 16 -1.78 -0.39 2.95
N ALA A 17 -2.92 -0.80 2.41
CA ALA A 17 -3.95 0.11 1.92
C ALA A 17 -4.74 0.69 3.11
N ALA A 18 -4.24 1.79 3.64
CA ALA A 18 -4.77 2.46 4.82
C ALA A 18 -5.92 3.44 4.48
N ASN A 19 -6.61 3.88 5.51
CA ASN A 19 -7.48 5.06 5.44
C ASN A 19 -6.74 6.33 5.93
N SER A 20 -7.33 7.49 5.73
CA SER A 20 -6.72 8.79 6.05
C SER A 20 -6.38 9.00 7.54
N MET A 21 -7.03 8.25 8.43
CA MET A 21 -6.73 8.28 9.87
C MET A 21 -5.46 7.51 10.23
N MET A 22 -4.99 6.59 9.38
CA MET A 22 -3.78 5.76 9.54
C MET A 22 -3.76 4.84 10.77
N LEU A 23 -4.88 4.64 11.44
CA LEU A 23 -4.95 3.89 12.71
C LEU A 23 -5.51 2.47 12.56
N GLY A 24 -5.67 1.99 11.34
CA GLY A 24 -6.28 0.70 11.04
C GLY A 24 -7.79 0.78 10.80
N CYS A 25 -8.38 -0.36 10.54
CA CYS A 25 -9.81 -0.50 10.33
C CYS A 25 -10.50 -0.87 11.65
N PHE A 26 -11.50 -0.10 12.05
CA PHE A 26 -12.28 -0.33 13.27
C PHE A 26 -13.65 -0.98 13.03
N LEU A 27 -13.93 -1.40 11.79
CA LEU A 27 -15.17 -2.13 11.50
C LEU A 27 -15.06 -3.56 12.04
N PRO A 28 -15.93 -3.97 12.97
CA PRO A 28 -15.93 -5.32 13.51
C PRO A 28 -16.07 -6.37 12.39
N MET A 29 -15.32 -7.44 12.48
CA MET A 29 -15.35 -8.57 11.53
C MET A 29 -15.02 -8.19 10.06
N HIS A 30 -14.53 -6.99 9.78
CA HIS A 30 -14.12 -6.59 8.45
C HIS A 30 -12.76 -7.19 8.11
N THR A 31 -12.71 -8.00 7.05
CA THR A 31 -11.52 -8.76 6.63
C THR A 31 -10.66 -8.01 5.61
N CYS A 32 -10.62 -6.68 5.68
CA CYS A 32 -9.75 -5.88 4.81
C CYS A 32 -8.27 -6.04 5.18
N ILE A 33 -7.40 -5.70 4.23
CA ILE A 33 -5.94 -5.79 4.40
C ILE A 33 -5.45 -4.98 5.60
N ASP A 34 -6.00 -3.79 5.82
CA ASP A 34 -5.65 -2.90 6.91
C ASP A 34 -5.93 -3.56 8.27
N ASN A 35 -7.11 -4.19 8.43
CA ASN A 35 -7.45 -4.92 9.64
C ASN A 35 -6.54 -6.14 9.85
N GLN A 36 -6.23 -6.90 8.80
CA GLN A 36 -5.35 -8.06 8.88
C GLN A 36 -3.93 -7.68 9.28
N ILE A 37 -3.36 -6.65 8.66
CA ILE A 37 -2.01 -6.16 8.97
C ILE A 37 -1.93 -5.71 10.43
N HIS A 38 -2.86 -4.88 10.91
CA HIS A 38 -2.88 -4.42 12.30
C HIS A 38 -3.11 -5.56 13.29
N THR A 39 -3.94 -6.55 12.94
CA THR A 39 -4.20 -7.73 13.80
C THR A 39 -2.94 -8.55 13.98
N PHE A 40 -2.24 -8.90 12.90
CA PHE A 40 -1.06 -9.78 12.97
C PHE A 40 0.21 -9.05 13.40
N ALA A 41 0.35 -7.76 13.13
CA ALA A 41 1.46 -6.95 13.61
C ALA A 41 1.43 -6.76 15.14
N GLY A 42 0.25 -6.66 15.71
CA GLY A 42 0.05 -6.38 17.13
C GLY A 42 -0.18 -4.90 17.43
N ILE A 43 -0.47 -4.59 18.67
CA ILE A 43 -0.89 -3.26 19.13
C ILE A 43 0.18 -2.17 18.92
N GLN A 44 1.45 -2.54 18.94
CA GLN A 44 2.55 -1.59 18.76
C GLN A 44 2.50 -0.89 17.38
N LEU A 45 2.04 -1.57 16.33
CA LEU A 45 1.89 -0.94 15.02
C LEU A 45 0.91 0.24 15.08
N ARG A 46 -0.24 0.05 15.68
CA ARG A 46 -1.23 1.12 15.84
C ARG A 46 -0.72 2.25 16.72
N GLN A 47 0.03 1.92 17.77
CA GLN A 47 0.66 2.92 18.64
C GLN A 47 1.66 3.78 17.86
N GLU A 48 2.57 3.18 17.06
CA GLU A 48 3.51 3.92 16.23
C GLU A 48 2.78 4.80 15.20
N CYS A 49 1.75 4.26 14.53
CA CYS A 49 0.92 5.04 13.61
C CYS A 49 0.30 6.27 14.31
N ASN A 50 -0.24 6.10 15.51
CA ASN A 50 -0.83 7.19 16.28
C ASN A 50 0.21 8.25 16.66
N GLU A 51 1.38 7.84 17.14
CA GLU A 51 2.47 8.76 17.50
C GLU A 51 2.91 9.61 16.29
N LYS A 52 3.05 8.98 15.11
CA LYS A 52 3.37 9.69 13.86
C LYS A 52 2.25 10.65 13.43
N MET A 53 1.00 10.23 13.54
CA MET A 53 -0.14 11.10 13.23
C MET A 53 -0.26 12.26 14.22
N ASP A 54 0.05 12.07 15.50
CA ASP A 54 0.06 13.15 16.50
C ASP A 54 1.16 14.19 16.18
N GLN A 55 2.33 13.76 15.72
CA GLN A 55 3.37 14.67 15.24
C GLN A 55 2.91 15.48 14.03
N LEU A 56 2.21 14.85 13.08
CA LEU A 56 1.65 15.52 11.90
C LEU A 56 0.54 16.50 12.30
N ARG A 57 -0.34 16.13 13.24
CA ARG A 57 -1.38 17.02 13.78
C ARG A 57 -0.80 18.21 14.52
N ALA A 58 0.27 18.01 15.28
CA ALA A 58 0.97 19.11 15.95
C ALA A 58 1.57 20.11 14.94
N ARG A 59 1.97 19.63 13.75
CA ARG A 59 2.58 20.46 12.70
C ARG A 59 1.55 21.13 11.77
N TYR A 60 0.51 20.41 11.39
CA TYR A 60 -0.43 20.82 10.34
C TYR A 60 -1.83 21.18 10.83
N GLY A 61 -2.15 20.92 12.08
CA GLY A 61 -3.43 21.19 12.70
C GLY A 61 -4.11 19.94 13.26
N HIS A 62 -4.94 20.15 14.27
CA HIS A 62 -5.59 19.08 15.03
C HIS A 62 -6.41 18.11 14.16
N ASP A 63 -7.04 18.63 13.10
CA ASP A 63 -7.89 17.85 12.19
C ASP A 63 -7.11 17.25 11.00
N TYR A 64 -5.77 17.19 11.07
CA TYR A 64 -4.97 16.64 9.99
C TYR A 64 -5.31 15.17 9.75
N GLU A 65 -5.54 14.85 8.49
CA GLU A 65 -5.66 13.50 7.97
C GLU A 65 -4.59 13.27 6.89
N GLN A 66 -4.09 12.04 6.80
CA GLN A 66 -3.08 11.71 5.79
C GLN A 66 -3.66 11.82 4.39
N ALA A 67 -2.99 12.59 3.54
CA ALA A 67 -3.41 12.78 2.16
C ALA A 67 -3.22 11.52 1.31
N THR A 68 -4.02 11.40 0.26
CA THR A 68 -3.88 10.34 -0.75
C THR A 68 -2.47 10.36 -1.35
N ALA A 69 -1.90 9.18 -1.55
CA ALA A 69 -0.58 8.95 -2.13
C ALA A 69 0.62 9.48 -1.32
N ILE A 70 0.43 9.89 -0.08
CA ILE A 70 1.54 10.24 0.83
C ILE A 70 1.81 9.05 1.75
N PRO A 71 2.93 8.31 1.56
CA PRO A 71 3.21 7.12 2.35
C PRO A 71 3.69 7.45 3.76
N MET A 72 3.42 6.55 4.69
CA MET A 72 3.95 6.58 6.07
C MET A 72 4.65 5.25 6.37
N LEU A 73 5.91 5.31 6.78
CA LEU A 73 6.72 4.15 7.11
C LEU A 73 6.65 3.85 8.61
N THR A 74 6.45 2.57 8.96
CA THR A 74 6.51 2.06 10.34
C THR A 74 7.32 0.77 10.42
N ASP A 75 7.66 0.35 11.63
CA ASP A 75 8.09 -1.01 11.89
C ASP A 75 6.93 -2.01 11.66
N ALA A 76 7.27 -3.27 11.41
CA ALA A 76 6.27 -4.31 11.15
C ALA A 76 5.95 -5.18 12.38
N TYR A 77 6.70 -5.01 13.47
CA TYR A 77 6.51 -5.69 14.76
C TYR A 77 6.45 -7.22 14.63
N ASN A 78 5.29 -7.85 14.87
CA ASN A 78 5.17 -9.32 14.83
C ASN A 78 5.02 -9.90 13.41
N LEU A 79 5.01 -9.06 12.38
CA LEU A 79 4.99 -9.54 11.00
C LEU A 79 6.38 -10.04 10.57
N PRO A 80 6.47 -10.99 9.61
CA PRO A 80 7.75 -11.43 9.04
C PRO A 80 8.46 -10.33 8.24
N ALA A 81 7.73 -9.39 7.65
CA ALA A 81 8.30 -8.21 7.00
C ALA A 81 9.01 -7.31 8.03
N LYS A 82 10.00 -6.52 7.57
CA LYS A 82 10.72 -5.59 8.45
C LYS A 82 9.97 -4.29 8.68
N LYS A 83 9.27 -3.81 7.66
CA LYS A 83 8.56 -2.52 7.66
C LYS A 83 7.16 -2.66 7.08
N VAL A 84 6.29 -1.72 7.41
CA VAL A 84 5.01 -1.50 6.75
C VAL A 84 5.01 -0.10 6.16
N ILE A 85 4.64 0.02 4.89
CA ILE A 85 4.39 1.30 4.24
C ILE A 85 2.88 1.46 4.13
N HIS A 86 2.34 2.40 4.88
CA HIS A 86 0.92 2.73 4.86
C HIS A 86 0.65 3.78 3.79
N ILE A 87 -0.28 3.51 2.89
CA ILE A 87 -0.64 4.41 1.79
C ILE A 87 -2.16 4.55 1.69
N VAL A 88 -2.63 5.79 1.59
CA VAL A 88 -4.04 6.08 1.32
C VAL A 88 -4.25 6.11 -0.18
N GLY A 89 -4.97 5.14 -0.71
CA GLY A 89 -5.32 5.11 -2.13
C GLY A 89 -6.51 6.01 -2.46
N PRO A 90 -6.71 6.32 -3.75
CA PRO A 90 -7.87 7.08 -4.21
C PRO A 90 -9.19 6.32 -3.99
N ILE A 91 -10.24 7.06 -3.64
CA ILE A 91 -11.60 6.55 -3.50
C ILE A 91 -12.37 6.88 -4.79
N VAL A 92 -12.86 5.87 -5.47
CA VAL A 92 -13.69 6.05 -6.67
C VAL A 92 -15.16 6.14 -6.25
N GLY A 93 -15.76 7.29 -6.54
CA GLY A 93 -17.19 7.50 -6.34
C GLY A 93 -17.98 6.99 -7.55
N ASN A 94 -18.73 7.90 -8.19
CA ASN A 94 -19.60 7.54 -9.31
C ASN A 94 -18.85 7.25 -10.63
N LYS A 95 -17.65 7.80 -10.80
CA LYS A 95 -16.87 7.70 -12.04
C LYS A 95 -15.38 7.75 -11.78
N LEU A 96 -14.64 6.90 -12.48
CA LEU A 96 -13.18 6.98 -12.53
C LEU A 96 -12.75 8.20 -13.36
N THR A 97 -11.81 8.98 -12.83
CA THR A 97 -11.24 10.17 -13.47
C THR A 97 -9.74 10.02 -13.68
N LEU A 98 -9.17 10.83 -14.60
CA LEU A 98 -7.73 10.87 -14.81
C LEU A 98 -6.95 11.29 -13.55
N GLU A 99 -7.54 12.14 -12.71
CA GLU A 99 -6.97 12.52 -11.41
C GLU A 99 -6.87 11.32 -10.46
N LEU A 100 -7.93 10.51 -10.36
CA LEU A 100 -7.92 9.29 -9.54
C LEU A 100 -6.92 8.25 -10.06
N GLU A 101 -6.77 8.12 -11.39
CA GLU A 101 -5.73 7.28 -11.98
C GLU A 101 -4.33 7.79 -11.63
N LYS A 102 -4.11 9.11 -11.74
CA LYS A 102 -2.85 9.73 -11.36
C LYS A 102 -2.54 9.55 -9.88
N ASN A 103 -3.52 9.69 -9.00
CA ASN A 103 -3.37 9.43 -7.58
C ASN A 103 -2.96 7.97 -7.29
N LEU A 104 -3.48 7.02 -8.05
CA LEU A 104 -3.06 5.62 -7.92
C LEU A 104 -1.62 5.41 -8.42
N GLU A 105 -1.23 6.01 -9.55
CA GLU A 105 0.17 6.02 -10.01
C GLU A 105 1.10 6.57 -8.94
N ASP A 106 0.73 7.69 -8.31
CA ASP A 106 1.51 8.32 -7.26
C ASP A 106 1.62 7.45 -6.00
N CYS A 107 0.60 6.65 -5.68
CA CYS A 107 0.69 5.65 -4.61
C CYS A 107 1.86 4.67 -4.84
N TYR A 108 1.98 4.13 -6.04
CA TYR A 108 3.07 3.20 -6.38
C TYR A 108 4.43 3.91 -6.44
N THR A 109 4.50 5.05 -7.11
CA THR A 109 5.74 5.82 -7.26
C THR A 109 6.29 6.25 -5.91
N ASN A 110 5.48 6.92 -5.09
CA ASN A 110 5.91 7.45 -3.79
C ASN A 110 6.26 6.33 -2.79
N THR A 111 5.61 5.18 -2.89
CA THR A 111 5.97 3.99 -2.10
C THR A 111 7.34 3.46 -2.49
N LEU A 112 7.64 3.37 -3.79
CA LEU A 112 8.95 2.92 -4.28
C LEU A 112 10.06 3.93 -3.96
N ASP A 113 9.77 5.23 -4.06
CA ASP A 113 10.70 6.29 -3.65
C ASP A 113 11.01 6.20 -2.16
N MET A 114 10.01 5.94 -1.30
CA MET A 114 10.21 5.68 0.12
C MET A 114 11.07 4.43 0.36
N CYS A 115 10.89 3.36 -0.41
CA CYS A 115 11.78 2.19 -0.33
C CYS A 115 13.22 2.57 -0.66
N LEU A 116 13.43 3.32 -1.74
CA LEU A 116 14.76 3.77 -2.17
C LEU A 116 15.44 4.64 -1.11
N GLU A 117 14.74 5.63 -0.57
CA GLU A 117 15.23 6.55 0.47
C GLU A 117 15.60 5.84 1.77
N ASN A 118 14.91 4.73 2.09
CA ASN A 118 15.14 3.95 3.31
C ASN A 118 15.99 2.68 3.11
N GLY A 119 16.57 2.49 1.91
CA GLY A 119 17.42 1.34 1.62
C GLY A 119 16.69 0.00 1.63
N LEU A 120 15.38 -0.02 1.45
CA LEU A 120 14.57 -1.22 1.36
C LEU A 120 14.68 -1.81 -0.05
N LYS A 121 15.04 -3.08 -0.16
CA LYS A 121 15.36 -3.74 -1.43
C LYS A 121 14.27 -4.69 -1.92
N SER A 122 13.31 -5.02 -1.06
CA SER A 122 12.17 -5.87 -1.42
C SER A 122 10.87 -5.30 -0.86
N VAL A 123 9.84 -5.24 -1.70
CA VAL A 123 8.52 -4.71 -1.33
C VAL A 123 7.40 -5.56 -1.92
N ALA A 124 6.34 -5.77 -1.14
CA ALA A 124 5.13 -6.42 -1.62
C ALA A 124 3.96 -5.43 -1.58
N PHE A 125 3.36 -5.20 -2.73
CA PHE A 125 2.16 -4.38 -2.90
C PHE A 125 0.89 -5.22 -2.79
N CYS A 126 -0.09 -4.77 -2.03
CA CYS A 126 -1.47 -5.23 -2.17
C CYS A 126 -2.16 -4.54 -3.37
N CYS A 127 -3.37 -4.98 -3.71
CA CYS A 127 -4.20 -4.34 -4.73
C CYS A 127 -4.82 -3.04 -4.18
N ILE A 128 -4.06 -1.94 -4.25
CA ILE A 128 -4.43 -0.64 -3.68
C ILE A 128 -5.77 -0.16 -4.26
N SER A 129 -6.67 0.31 -3.41
CA SER A 129 -7.99 0.90 -3.74
C SER A 129 -9.03 -0.05 -4.36
N THR A 130 -8.74 -1.32 -4.62
CA THR A 130 -9.67 -2.22 -5.32
C THR A 130 -10.75 -2.86 -4.42
N GLY A 131 -10.65 -2.67 -3.11
CA GLY A 131 -11.66 -3.10 -2.14
C GLY A 131 -12.77 -2.07 -1.96
N VAL A 132 -12.92 -1.59 -0.73
CA VAL A 132 -13.97 -0.61 -0.35
C VAL A 132 -13.81 0.77 -0.99
N PHE A 133 -12.68 1.05 -1.64
CA PHE A 133 -12.45 2.27 -2.40
C PHE A 133 -12.89 2.17 -3.87
N HIS A 134 -13.37 1.00 -4.29
CA HIS A 134 -14.06 0.77 -5.56
C HIS A 134 -13.29 1.12 -6.85
N PHE A 135 -11.96 1.15 -6.79
CA PHE A 135 -11.18 1.30 -8.01
C PHE A 135 -11.33 0.04 -8.89
N PRO A 136 -11.61 0.16 -10.21
CA PRO A 136 -11.79 -1.00 -11.08
C PRO A 136 -10.54 -1.88 -11.12
N ASN A 137 -10.67 -3.17 -10.75
CA ASN A 137 -9.54 -4.08 -10.53
C ASN A 137 -8.60 -4.20 -11.73
N LYS A 138 -9.16 -4.38 -12.94
CA LYS A 138 -8.36 -4.47 -14.16
C LYS A 138 -7.55 -3.19 -14.40
N ARG A 139 -8.19 -2.04 -14.28
CA ARG A 139 -7.53 -0.75 -14.49
C ARG A 139 -6.47 -0.48 -13.44
N ALA A 140 -6.74 -0.84 -12.19
CA ALA A 140 -5.77 -0.74 -11.11
C ALA A 140 -4.52 -1.60 -11.38
N ALA A 141 -4.69 -2.83 -11.88
CA ALA A 141 -3.58 -3.71 -12.23
C ALA A 141 -2.74 -3.13 -13.39
N GLU A 142 -3.39 -2.57 -14.43
CA GLU A 142 -2.70 -1.90 -15.53
C GLU A 142 -1.84 -0.73 -15.04
N ILE A 143 -2.40 0.12 -14.18
CA ILE A 143 -1.68 1.26 -13.59
C ILE A 143 -0.51 0.76 -12.73
N ALA A 144 -0.73 -0.23 -11.88
CA ALA A 144 0.31 -0.78 -11.01
C ALA A 144 1.50 -1.31 -11.81
N VAL A 145 1.26 -2.19 -12.78
CA VAL A 145 2.32 -2.81 -13.59
C VAL A 145 3.07 -1.75 -14.42
N ASN A 146 2.34 -0.85 -15.07
CA ASN A 146 2.94 0.21 -15.88
C ASN A 146 3.78 1.18 -15.04
N THR A 147 3.28 1.59 -13.88
CA THR A 147 3.97 2.53 -13.01
C THR A 147 5.24 1.92 -12.43
N VAL A 148 5.14 0.70 -11.88
CA VAL A 148 6.30 -0.03 -11.34
C VAL A 148 7.33 -0.29 -12.43
N GLY A 149 6.91 -0.69 -13.63
CA GLY A 149 7.80 -0.89 -14.76
C GLY A 149 8.56 0.39 -15.16
N LYS A 150 7.86 1.51 -15.31
CA LYS A 150 8.47 2.82 -15.60
C LYS A 150 9.44 3.26 -14.50
N TRP A 151 9.06 3.08 -13.25
CA TRP A 151 9.92 3.42 -12.12
C TRP A 151 11.19 2.57 -12.10
N SER A 152 11.08 1.26 -12.29
CA SER A 152 12.22 0.33 -12.31
C SER A 152 13.21 0.64 -13.44
N LEU A 153 12.71 1.07 -14.61
CA LEU A 153 13.58 1.52 -15.70
C LEU A 153 14.36 2.80 -15.38
N LYS A 154 13.78 3.70 -14.59
CA LYS A 154 14.45 4.93 -14.14
C LYS A 154 15.44 4.69 -13.00
N HIS A 155 15.24 3.63 -12.23
CA HIS A 155 16.04 3.30 -11.04
C HIS A 155 16.62 1.87 -11.16
N PRO A 156 17.49 1.60 -12.15
CA PRO A 156 18.03 0.26 -12.36
C PRO A 156 18.81 -0.23 -11.14
N ASN A 157 18.63 -1.50 -10.79
CA ASN A 157 19.29 -2.16 -9.64
C ASN A 157 18.94 -1.55 -8.25
N SER A 158 17.90 -0.74 -8.16
CA SER A 158 17.49 -0.16 -6.87
C SER A 158 16.71 -1.13 -6.01
N MET A 159 15.96 -2.04 -6.61
CA MET A 159 15.16 -3.07 -5.93
C MET A 159 15.60 -4.46 -6.38
N ASP A 160 15.75 -5.37 -5.42
CA ASP A 160 16.02 -6.78 -5.68
C ASP A 160 14.73 -7.54 -6.02
N ARG A 161 13.61 -7.14 -5.42
CA ARG A 161 12.32 -7.79 -5.63
C ARG A 161 11.14 -6.87 -5.38
N ILE A 162 10.25 -6.78 -6.35
CA ILE A 162 8.93 -6.16 -6.21
C ILE A 162 7.87 -7.24 -6.42
N VAL A 163 6.99 -7.43 -5.44
CA VAL A 163 5.94 -8.45 -5.46
C VAL A 163 4.58 -7.77 -5.62
N PHE A 164 3.84 -8.16 -6.62
CA PHE A 164 2.40 -7.90 -6.68
C PHE A 164 1.69 -9.02 -5.93
N ASN A 165 1.24 -8.73 -4.73
CA ASN A 165 0.46 -9.64 -3.92
C ASN A 165 -1.01 -9.53 -4.32
N VAL A 166 -1.58 -10.64 -4.73
CA VAL A 166 -2.99 -10.79 -5.07
C VAL A 166 -3.65 -11.81 -4.15
N PHE A 167 -4.93 -11.61 -3.86
CA PHE A 167 -5.70 -12.54 -3.04
C PHE A 167 -6.74 -13.29 -3.88
N LYS A 168 -7.48 -12.57 -4.73
CA LYS A 168 -8.53 -13.12 -5.59
C LYS A 168 -7.95 -13.68 -6.89
N ASP A 169 -8.57 -14.73 -7.43
CA ASP A 169 -8.20 -15.32 -8.73
C ASP A 169 -8.38 -14.34 -9.88
N GLU A 170 -9.39 -13.46 -9.79
CA GLU A 170 -9.62 -12.41 -10.78
C GLU A 170 -8.43 -11.44 -10.87
N ASP A 171 -7.95 -10.96 -9.73
CA ASP A 171 -6.79 -10.06 -9.69
C ASP A 171 -5.54 -10.77 -10.24
N LYS A 172 -5.31 -12.01 -9.81
CA LYS A 172 -4.20 -12.82 -10.32
C LYS A 172 -4.19 -12.89 -11.84
N LYS A 173 -5.34 -13.14 -12.44
CA LYS A 173 -5.48 -13.24 -13.91
C LYS A 173 -5.07 -11.93 -14.59
N TYR A 174 -5.49 -10.77 -14.09
CA TYR A 174 -5.12 -9.48 -14.67
C TYR A 174 -3.61 -9.26 -14.62
N TYR A 175 -2.97 -9.53 -13.47
CA TYR A 175 -1.51 -9.39 -13.37
C TYR A 175 -0.74 -10.41 -14.22
N GLU A 176 -1.21 -11.65 -14.34
CA GLU A 176 -0.60 -12.67 -15.21
C GLU A 176 -0.67 -12.27 -16.69
N GLU A 177 -1.76 -11.64 -17.13
CA GLU A 177 -1.90 -11.13 -18.50
C GLU A 177 -0.95 -9.96 -18.80
N LEU A 178 -0.70 -9.10 -17.81
CA LEU A 178 0.11 -7.89 -17.95
C LEU A 178 1.63 -8.14 -17.84
N LEU A 179 2.04 -9.22 -17.18
CA LEU A 179 3.45 -9.55 -16.91
C LEU A 179 3.99 -10.69 -17.79
N ARG A 180 3.28 -11.06 -18.83
CA ARG A 180 3.72 -12.07 -19.83
C ARG A 180 4.77 -11.54 -20.79
#